data_1d7de9afaa1f687f30c0c4a9fce3335d
#
_entry.id   1d7de9afaa1f687f30c0c4a9fce3335d
#
_cell.length_a   1.000
_cell.length_b   1.000
_cell.length_c   1.000
_cell.angle_alpha   90.00
_cell.angle_beta   90.00
_cell.angle_gamma   90.00
#
_symmetry.space_group_name_H-M   'P 1'
#
loop_
_entity.id
_entity.type
_entity.pdbx_description
1 polymer ?
#
loop_
_entity_poly.entity_id
_entity_poly.type
_entity_poly.pdbx_seq_one_letter_code
_entity_poly.pdbx_strand_id
1 'polypeptide(L)'
;MEERATSLRALGYLLGLMLFGMFFGNLLSALVFMQAGLDPSQLLGPEGGGMSRFTRDALRLSTLLTHVCTFSIPALGLAYALYREGWPEATGLVKPQKWAVLWYGMGFVALGFPLAQYLYWWNLQFPLPPALEAMERSAGEVVKAFIEMDGPMELVLNLSIVGFVAAFGEELVFRAWVQPRLHARLRNDHIAVWLTALLFSAIHFQFAGFLPRMLLGGLLGYLYLWSRNLWVPIVAHFFFNSAQLVAQYFFAEKMDQIDPEKIDQPHWLVGLLPLLLLVWAGREIKKRA
;
A
#
# COMPACT_ATOMS: atom_id res chain seq x y z
N MET A 1 4.87 -2.83 -31.13
CA MET A 1 5.00 -2.16 -29.81
C MET A 1 4.14 -2.84 -28.75
N GLU A 2 2.90 -3.20 -29.04
CA GLU A 2 1.98 -3.89 -28.14
C GLU A 2 2.56 -5.20 -27.57
N GLU A 3 3.22 -6.01 -28.40
CA GLU A 3 3.84 -7.26 -27.99
C GLU A 3 5.01 -7.10 -27.00
N ARG A 4 5.73 -5.98 -27.04
CA ARG A 4 6.80 -5.66 -26.06
C ARG A 4 6.25 -5.24 -24.71
N ALA A 5 5.11 -4.56 -24.71
CA ALA A 5 4.47 -4.07 -23.49
C ALA A 5 3.77 -5.16 -22.68
N THR A 6 3.26 -6.21 -23.33
CA THR A 6 2.62 -7.37 -22.67
C THR A 6 3.61 -8.43 -22.21
N SER A 7 4.89 -8.34 -22.63
CA SER A 7 5.87 -9.37 -22.30
C SER A 7 6.29 -9.33 -20.82
N LEU A 8 6.55 -10.50 -20.22
CA LEU A 8 7.14 -10.63 -18.88
C LEU A 8 8.52 -9.95 -18.77
N ARG A 9 9.19 -9.70 -19.90
CA ARG A 9 10.44 -8.93 -19.96
C ARG A 9 10.25 -7.51 -19.42
N ALA A 10 9.07 -6.89 -19.65
CA ALA A 10 8.76 -5.56 -19.10
C ALA A 10 8.71 -5.57 -17.57
N LEU A 11 8.27 -6.67 -16.94
CA LEU A 11 8.34 -6.82 -15.47
C LEU A 11 9.78 -6.96 -14.99
N GLY A 12 10.65 -7.66 -15.77
CA GLY A 12 12.08 -7.73 -15.45
C GLY A 12 12.75 -6.35 -15.51
N TYR A 13 12.45 -5.54 -16.53
CA TYR A 13 12.95 -4.16 -16.61
C TYR A 13 12.40 -3.30 -15.46
N LEU A 14 11.11 -3.42 -15.15
CA LEU A 14 10.51 -2.69 -14.04
C LEU A 14 11.21 -3.06 -12.72
N LEU A 15 11.39 -4.35 -12.44
CA LEU A 15 12.07 -4.83 -11.24
C LEU A 15 13.51 -4.30 -11.16
N GLY A 16 14.26 -4.34 -12.26
CA GLY A 16 15.62 -3.79 -12.31
C GLY A 16 15.65 -2.29 -12.01
N LEU A 17 14.72 -1.52 -12.60
CA LEU A 17 14.59 -0.09 -12.34
C LEU A 17 14.14 0.20 -10.90
N MET A 18 13.24 -0.62 -10.32
CA MET A 18 12.82 -0.49 -8.93
C MET A 18 13.97 -0.77 -7.96
N LEU A 19 14.77 -1.82 -8.20
CA LEU A 19 15.94 -2.13 -7.37
C LEU A 19 17.00 -1.00 -7.46
N PHE A 20 17.24 -0.46 -8.65
CA PHE A 20 18.10 0.70 -8.83
C PHE A 20 17.53 1.94 -8.12
N GLY A 21 16.25 2.20 -8.28
CA GLY A 21 15.55 3.30 -7.61
C GLY A 21 15.56 3.17 -6.09
N MET A 22 15.40 1.95 -5.57
CA MET A 22 15.51 1.67 -4.14
C MET A 22 16.94 1.95 -3.62
N PHE A 23 17.97 1.50 -4.34
CA PHE A 23 19.35 1.80 -3.98
C PHE A 23 19.61 3.32 -3.96
N PHE A 24 19.19 4.03 -5.01
CA PHE A 24 19.35 5.47 -5.11
C PHE A 24 18.54 6.23 -4.06
N GLY A 25 17.30 5.83 -3.82
CA GLY A 25 16.44 6.40 -2.78
C GLY A 25 17.03 6.23 -1.37
N ASN A 26 17.62 5.06 -1.07
CA ASN A 26 18.34 4.86 0.20
C ASN A 26 19.60 5.71 0.31
N LEU A 27 20.31 5.94 -0.79
CA LEU A 27 21.46 6.87 -0.80
C LEU A 27 21.00 8.30 -0.48
N LEU A 28 19.91 8.77 -1.09
CA LEU A 28 19.33 10.09 -0.76
C LEU A 28 18.86 10.16 0.70
N SER A 29 18.25 9.09 1.21
CA SER A 29 17.84 8.97 2.60
C SER A 29 19.04 9.07 3.55
N ALA A 30 20.16 8.40 3.25
CA ALA A 30 21.38 8.50 4.03
C ALA A 30 21.94 9.93 4.05
N LEU A 31 21.87 10.65 2.92
CA LEU A 31 22.26 12.05 2.86
C LEU A 31 21.38 12.96 3.72
N VAL A 32 20.05 12.70 3.75
CA VAL A 32 19.11 13.42 4.64
C VAL A 32 19.50 13.23 6.09
N PHE A 33 19.75 11.99 6.55
CA PHE A 33 20.14 11.72 7.92
C PHE A 33 21.52 12.32 8.27
N MET A 34 22.48 12.20 7.36
CA MET A 34 23.81 12.78 7.56
C MET A 34 23.76 14.31 7.71
N GLN A 35 22.97 15.00 6.87
CA GLN A 35 22.82 16.46 6.96
C GLN A 35 22.03 16.88 8.19
N ALA A 36 21.10 16.04 8.64
CA ALA A 36 20.36 16.25 9.87
C ALA A 36 21.21 15.97 11.14
N GLY A 37 22.41 15.43 11.00
CA GLY A 37 23.22 15.00 12.13
C GLY A 37 22.64 13.83 12.92
N LEU A 38 21.79 13.02 12.28
CA LEU A 38 21.09 11.88 12.87
C LEU A 38 21.81 10.58 12.49
N ASP A 39 21.97 9.70 13.45
CA ASP A 39 22.45 8.34 13.24
C ASP A 39 21.25 7.39 13.05
N PRO A 40 21.06 6.81 11.84
CA PRO A 40 19.95 5.88 11.59
C PRO A 40 19.91 4.68 12.55
N SER A 41 21.06 4.25 13.10
CA SER A 41 21.12 3.13 14.05
C SER A 41 20.48 3.47 15.40
N GLN A 42 20.41 4.75 15.75
CA GLN A 42 19.80 5.25 16.99
C GLN A 42 18.28 5.43 16.87
N LEU A 43 17.73 5.39 15.65
CA LEU A 43 16.27 5.46 15.44
C LEU A 43 15.54 4.23 16.00
N LEU A 44 16.24 3.11 16.15
CA LEU A 44 15.75 1.83 16.66
C LEU A 44 16.29 1.52 18.07
N GLY A 45 16.74 2.53 18.80
CA GLY A 45 17.31 2.36 20.15
C GLY A 45 16.26 2.00 21.21
N PRO A 46 16.64 1.23 22.25
CA PRO A 46 15.74 0.74 23.29
C PRO A 46 15.25 1.81 24.29
N GLU A 47 15.65 3.06 24.11
CA GLU A 47 15.22 4.16 24.96
C GLU A 47 13.85 4.67 24.50
N GLY A 48 12.79 4.23 25.17
CA GLY A 48 11.38 4.54 24.93
C GLY A 48 10.95 6.01 25.10
N GLY A 49 11.81 6.96 24.74
CA GLY A 49 11.47 8.36 24.54
C GLY A 49 11.03 8.56 23.10
N GLY A 50 9.83 9.11 22.87
CA GLY A 50 9.31 9.39 21.54
C GLY A 50 10.32 10.17 20.69
N MET A 51 10.37 9.91 19.40
CA MET A 51 11.25 10.62 18.47
C MET A 51 10.93 12.11 18.45
N SER A 52 11.97 12.96 18.39
CA SER A 52 11.77 14.39 18.20
C SER A 52 11.04 14.65 16.88
N ARG A 53 10.27 15.73 16.81
CA ARG A 53 9.60 16.14 15.58
C ARG A 53 10.59 16.27 14.42
N PHE A 54 11.76 16.81 14.67
CA PHE A 54 12.82 16.95 13.67
C PHE A 54 13.26 15.58 13.10
N THR A 55 13.42 14.58 13.96
CA THR A 55 13.77 13.21 13.58
C THR A 55 12.63 12.58 12.76
N ARG A 56 11.37 12.76 13.19
CA ARG A 56 10.20 12.27 12.44
C ARG A 56 10.09 12.91 11.06
N ASP A 57 10.37 14.21 10.93
CA ASP A 57 10.32 14.91 9.64
C ASP A 57 11.46 14.45 8.71
N ALA A 58 12.66 14.17 9.23
CA ALA A 58 13.74 13.55 8.46
C ALA A 58 13.36 12.13 7.99
N LEU A 59 12.70 11.33 8.83
CA LEU A 59 12.20 9.99 8.49
C LEU A 59 11.11 10.07 7.40
N ARG A 60 10.18 11.03 7.50
CA ARG A 60 9.14 11.28 6.49
C ARG A 60 9.73 11.65 5.13
N LEU A 61 10.71 12.57 5.12
CA LEU A 61 11.40 12.96 3.89
C LEU A 61 12.16 11.78 3.27
N SER A 62 12.86 11.01 4.09
CA SER A 62 13.58 9.81 3.65
C SER A 62 12.63 8.76 3.06
N THR A 63 11.50 8.52 3.70
CA THR A 63 10.46 7.60 3.22
C THR A 63 9.88 8.09 1.89
N LEU A 64 9.57 9.38 1.77
CA LEU A 64 9.09 9.98 0.52
C LEU A 64 10.08 9.76 -0.62
N LEU A 65 11.35 10.08 -0.42
CA LEU A 65 12.40 9.95 -1.44
C LEU A 65 12.58 8.48 -1.85
N THR A 66 12.70 7.59 -0.88
CA THR A 66 12.87 6.15 -1.15
C THR A 66 11.67 5.59 -1.89
N HIS A 67 10.44 5.94 -1.47
CA HIS A 67 9.23 5.44 -2.11
C HIS A 67 9.07 5.95 -3.55
N VAL A 68 9.26 7.24 -3.79
CA VAL A 68 9.15 7.84 -5.13
C VAL A 68 10.20 7.26 -6.07
N CYS A 69 11.45 7.11 -5.61
CA CYS A 69 12.52 6.50 -6.39
C CYS A 69 12.27 5.02 -6.68
N THR A 70 11.67 4.28 -5.74
CA THR A 70 11.44 2.83 -5.89
C THR A 70 10.23 2.52 -6.75
N PHE A 71 9.13 3.25 -6.62
CA PHE A 71 7.84 2.92 -7.25
C PHE A 71 7.48 3.88 -8.39
N SER A 72 7.33 5.18 -8.10
CA SER A 72 6.73 6.12 -9.05
C SER A 72 7.63 6.41 -10.25
N ILE A 73 8.90 6.75 -10.01
CA ILE A 73 9.86 7.07 -11.08
C ILE A 73 10.09 5.88 -12.01
N PRO A 74 10.39 4.65 -11.53
CA PRO A 74 10.54 3.49 -12.39
C PRO A 74 9.30 3.16 -13.21
N ALA A 75 8.13 3.18 -12.58
CA ALA A 75 6.89 2.81 -13.26
C ALA A 75 6.50 3.82 -14.35
N LEU A 76 6.59 5.12 -14.06
CA LEU A 76 6.30 6.18 -15.03
C LEU A 76 7.39 6.28 -16.10
N GLY A 77 8.67 6.19 -15.70
CA GLY A 77 9.80 6.23 -16.63
C GLY A 77 9.74 5.09 -17.66
N LEU A 78 9.44 3.87 -17.20
CA LEU A 78 9.27 2.73 -18.11
C LEU A 78 8.02 2.89 -18.99
N ALA A 79 6.90 3.44 -18.44
CA ALA A 79 5.70 3.70 -19.20
C ALA A 79 5.99 4.70 -20.33
N TYR A 80 6.64 5.80 -20.04
CA TYR A 80 7.04 6.77 -21.05
C TYR A 80 8.02 6.19 -22.08
N ALA A 81 9.00 5.41 -21.63
CA ALA A 81 9.98 4.79 -22.52
C ALA A 81 9.34 3.83 -23.54
N LEU A 82 8.32 3.06 -23.12
CA LEU A 82 7.67 2.06 -23.97
C LEU A 82 6.52 2.64 -24.81
N TYR A 83 5.72 3.56 -24.25
CA TYR A 83 4.46 4.01 -24.87
C TYR A 83 4.53 5.45 -25.40
N ARG A 84 5.60 6.21 -25.08
CA ARG A 84 5.74 7.61 -25.46
C ARG A 84 4.53 8.43 -24.98
N GLU A 85 3.91 9.20 -25.89
CA GLU A 85 2.76 10.04 -25.57
C GLU A 85 1.50 9.25 -25.14
N GLY A 86 1.39 7.97 -25.51
CA GLY A 86 0.28 7.09 -25.12
C GLY A 86 0.43 6.43 -23.74
N TRP A 87 1.38 6.87 -22.91
CA TRP A 87 1.60 6.28 -21.58
C TRP A 87 0.41 6.46 -20.61
N PRO A 88 -0.39 7.57 -20.64
CA PRO A 88 -1.52 7.70 -19.71
C PRO A 88 -2.59 6.65 -19.98
N GLU A 89 -2.92 6.41 -21.28
CA GLU A 89 -3.88 5.39 -21.70
C GLU A 89 -3.38 3.99 -21.37
N ALA A 90 -2.10 3.74 -21.64
CA ALA A 90 -1.47 2.44 -21.38
C ALA A 90 -1.40 2.06 -19.89
N THR A 91 -1.34 3.05 -19.00
CA THR A 91 -1.35 2.85 -17.55
C THR A 91 -2.74 2.98 -16.92
N GLY A 92 -3.72 3.49 -17.65
CA GLY A 92 -5.05 3.81 -17.12
C GLY A 92 -5.10 5.12 -16.31
N LEU A 93 -4.05 5.96 -16.39
CA LEU A 93 -4.01 7.30 -15.77
C LEU A 93 -4.76 8.33 -16.64
N VAL A 94 -5.97 8.01 -16.96
CA VAL A 94 -6.85 8.86 -17.76
C VAL A 94 -8.01 9.40 -16.93
N LYS A 95 -8.65 10.48 -17.38
CA LYS A 95 -9.82 11.03 -16.69
C LYS A 95 -10.91 9.95 -16.54
N PRO A 96 -11.47 9.74 -15.35
CA PRO A 96 -12.56 8.80 -15.15
C PRO A 96 -13.78 9.18 -16.02
N GLN A 97 -14.40 8.20 -16.67
CA GLN A 97 -15.61 8.44 -17.46
C GLN A 97 -16.77 8.90 -16.58
N LYS A 98 -16.88 8.35 -15.37
CA LYS A 98 -17.89 8.68 -14.37
C LYS A 98 -17.22 8.90 -13.02
N TRP A 99 -17.28 10.09 -12.47
CA TRP A 99 -16.71 10.42 -11.16
C TRP A 99 -17.32 9.60 -10.00
N ALA A 100 -18.57 9.15 -10.16
CA ALA A 100 -19.23 8.30 -9.17
C ALA A 100 -18.48 6.98 -8.88
N VAL A 101 -17.69 6.48 -9.84
CA VAL A 101 -16.93 5.23 -9.67
C VAL A 101 -15.85 5.37 -8.58
N LEU A 102 -15.31 6.58 -8.37
CA LEU A 102 -14.37 6.84 -7.29
C LEU A 102 -15.04 6.64 -5.92
N TRP A 103 -16.25 7.17 -5.73
CA TRP A 103 -17.04 7.00 -4.51
C TRP A 103 -17.42 5.53 -4.26
N TYR A 104 -17.80 4.82 -5.32
CA TYR A 104 -18.07 3.39 -5.23
C TYR A 104 -16.81 2.61 -4.83
N GLY A 105 -15.64 2.99 -5.34
CA GLY A 105 -14.36 2.41 -4.95
C GLY A 105 -14.04 2.60 -3.47
N MET A 106 -14.19 3.82 -2.95
CA MET A 106 -14.01 4.11 -1.52
C MET A 106 -15.01 3.33 -0.65
N GLY A 107 -16.30 3.32 -1.02
CA GLY A 107 -17.32 2.54 -0.30
C GLY A 107 -17.03 1.04 -0.31
N PHE A 108 -16.53 0.50 -1.44
CA PHE A 108 -16.16 -0.91 -1.56
C PHE A 108 -15.03 -1.29 -0.61
N VAL A 109 -13.99 -0.45 -0.54
CA VAL A 109 -12.87 -0.69 0.38
C VAL A 109 -13.32 -0.47 1.83
N ALA A 110 -14.19 0.53 2.10
CA ALA A 110 -14.76 0.75 3.43
C ALA A 110 -15.51 -0.48 3.96
N LEU A 111 -16.29 -1.15 3.11
CA LEU A 111 -16.95 -2.42 3.45
C LEU A 111 -15.95 -3.54 3.78
N GLY A 112 -14.72 -3.42 3.31
CA GLY A 112 -13.65 -4.38 3.59
C GLY A 112 -13.02 -4.23 4.98
N PHE A 113 -13.17 -3.07 5.67
CA PHE A 113 -12.51 -2.86 6.98
C PHE A 113 -12.87 -3.91 8.04
N PRO A 114 -14.14 -4.26 8.28
CA PRO A 114 -14.45 -5.29 9.29
C PRO A 114 -13.87 -6.66 8.93
N LEU A 115 -13.89 -7.03 7.64
CA LEU A 115 -13.27 -8.27 7.18
C LEU A 115 -11.75 -8.23 7.35
N ALA A 116 -11.11 -7.07 7.08
CA ALA A 116 -9.68 -6.89 7.30
C ALA A 116 -9.31 -7.07 8.78
N GLN A 117 -10.12 -6.56 9.72
CA GLN A 117 -9.93 -6.77 11.15
C GLN A 117 -10.08 -8.24 11.55
N TYR A 118 -11.07 -8.94 10.99
CA TYR A 118 -11.24 -10.37 11.21
C TYR A 118 -10.03 -11.17 10.68
N LEU A 119 -9.52 -10.82 9.50
CA LEU A 119 -8.33 -11.45 8.92
C LEU A 119 -7.06 -11.10 9.68
N TYR A 120 -6.96 -9.90 10.28
CA TYR A 120 -5.85 -9.52 11.15
C TYR A 120 -5.79 -10.42 12.38
N TRP A 121 -6.91 -10.59 13.07
CA TRP A 121 -7.00 -11.54 14.19
C TRP A 121 -6.60 -12.95 13.75
N TRP A 122 -7.12 -13.44 12.61
CA TRP A 122 -6.73 -14.74 12.04
C TRP A 122 -5.25 -14.85 11.77
N ASN A 123 -4.65 -13.79 11.21
CA ASN A 123 -3.23 -13.76 10.88
C ASN A 123 -2.33 -13.88 12.11
N LEU A 124 -2.75 -13.28 13.25
CA LEU A 124 -2.02 -13.36 14.51
C LEU A 124 -2.02 -14.79 15.13
N GLN A 125 -2.90 -15.71 14.67
CA GLN A 125 -2.90 -17.09 15.15
C GLN A 125 -1.76 -17.94 14.56
N PHE A 126 -1.04 -17.42 13.56
CA PHE A 126 0.09 -18.12 12.97
C PHE A 126 1.40 -17.67 13.64
N PRO A 127 2.07 -18.56 14.41
CA PRO A 127 3.33 -18.21 15.06
C PRO A 127 4.39 -17.95 13.99
N LEU A 128 5.17 -16.89 14.18
CA LEU A 128 6.29 -16.57 13.31
C LEU A 128 7.57 -17.24 13.81
N PRO A 129 8.45 -17.70 12.91
CA PRO A 129 9.81 -18.05 13.28
C PRO A 129 10.53 -16.86 13.94
N PRO A 130 11.45 -17.08 14.92
CA PRO A 130 12.07 -15.99 15.69
C PRO A 130 12.74 -14.90 14.84
N ALA A 131 13.32 -15.27 13.70
CA ALA A 131 13.93 -14.31 12.78
C ALA A 131 12.90 -13.37 12.14
N LEU A 132 11.73 -13.89 11.74
CA LEU A 132 10.65 -13.09 11.16
C LEU A 132 9.94 -12.25 12.22
N GLU A 133 9.83 -12.76 13.44
CA GLU A 133 9.30 -12.01 14.58
C GLU A 133 10.19 -10.80 14.92
N ALA A 134 11.51 -10.96 14.89
CA ALA A 134 12.43 -9.84 15.08
C ALA A 134 12.29 -8.78 13.98
N MET A 135 12.15 -9.20 12.72
CA MET A 135 11.89 -8.29 11.58
C MET A 135 10.56 -7.54 11.75
N GLU A 136 9.49 -8.26 12.13
CA GLU A 136 8.17 -7.66 12.37
C GLU A 136 8.23 -6.59 13.46
N ARG A 137 8.91 -6.88 14.58
CA ARG A 137 9.09 -5.94 15.69
C ARG A 137 9.82 -4.68 15.24
N SER A 138 10.98 -4.83 14.57
CA SER A 138 11.74 -3.69 14.07
C SER A 138 10.96 -2.85 13.06
N ALA A 139 10.22 -3.49 12.14
CA ALA A 139 9.37 -2.79 11.21
C ALA A 139 8.22 -2.05 11.91
N GLY A 140 7.63 -2.67 12.93
CA GLY A 140 6.58 -2.07 13.75
C GLY A 140 7.03 -0.82 14.50
N GLU A 141 8.25 -0.84 15.07
CA GLU A 141 8.84 0.32 15.75
C GLU A 141 9.03 1.52 14.78
N VAL A 142 9.54 1.26 13.58
CA VAL A 142 9.69 2.31 12.54
C VAL A 142 8.33 2.87 12.14
N VAL A 143 7.34 2.00 11.90
CA VAL A 143 5.97 2.43 11.55
C VAL A 143 5.36 3.25 12.68
N LYS A 144 5.48 2.79 13.93
CA LYS A 144 4.96 3.51 15.10
C LYS A 144 5.55 4.92 15.19
N ALA A 145 6.88 5.04 15.08
CA ALA A 145 7.56 6.33 15.10
C ALA A 145 7.12 7.25 13.95
N PHE A 146 6.88 6.68 12.77
CA PHE A 146 6.43 7.42 11.59
C PHE A 146 5.01 7.97 11.74
N ILE A 147 4.08 7.17 12.31
CA ILE A 147 2.66 7.55 12.46
C ILE A 147 2.38 8.37 13.72
N GLU A 148 3.37 8.56 14.60
CA GLU A 148 3.27 9.47 15.74
C GLU A 148 3.14 10.92 15.24
N MET A 149 2.15 11.66 15.77
CA MET A 149 1.80 12.99 15.29
C MET A 149 1.38 13.88 16.45
N ASP A 150 2.12 14.98 16.66
CA ASP A 150 1.84 15.98 17.70
C ASP A 150 0.93 17.12 17.24
N GLY A 151 0.63 17.18 15.93
CA GLY A 151 -0.18 18.27 15.42
C GLY A 151 -0.68 18.08 13.98
N PRO A 152 -1.60 18.95 13.53
CA PRO A 152 -2.28 18.78 12.24
C PRO A 152 -1.35 18.84 11.04
N MET A 153 -0.21 19.53 11.13
CA MET A 153 0.76 19.57 10.04
C MET A 153 1.40 18.19 9.79
N GLU A 154 1.69 17.44 10.86
CA GLU A 154 2.23 16.09 10.72
C GLU A 154 1.20 15.12 10.14
N LEU A 155 -0.09 15.30 10.49
CA LEU A 155 -1.18 14.55 9.85
C LEU A 155 -1.22 14.84 8.33
N VAL A 156 -1.13 16.12 7.92
CA VAL A 156 -1.12 16.51 6.50
C VAL A 156 0.08 15.89 5.78
N LEU A 157 1.27 15.90 6.39
CA LEU A 157 2.47 15.26 5.82
C LEU A 157 2.27 13.75 5.67
N ASN A 158 1.77 13.08 6.70
CA ASN A 158 1.52 11.64 6.65
C ASN A 158 0.41 11.27 5.63
N LEU A 159 -0.66 12.06 5.55
CA LEU A 159 -1.70 11.89 4.51
C LEU A 159 -1.11 12.06 3.10
N SER A 160 -0.18 12.99 2.93
CA SER A 160 0.47 13.21 1.65
C SER A 160 1.41 12.05 1.29
N ILE A 161 2.24 11.59 2.22
CA ILE A 161 3.29 10.59 1.98
C ILE A 161 2.73 9.17 1.99
N VAL A 162 2.16 8.74 3.12
CA VAL A 162 1.63 7.37 3.28
C VAL A 162 0.24 7.24 2.66
N GLY A 163 -0.57 8.28 2.75
CA GLY A 163 -1.87 8.30 2.11
C GLY A 163 -1.73 8.29 0.59
N PHE A 164 -1.27 9.41 0.01
CA PHE A 164 -1.33 9.62 -1.44
C PHE A 164 -0.12 9.07 -2.19
N VAL A 165 1.12 9.44 -1.81
CA VAL A 165 2.31 9.08 -2.61
C VAL A 165 2.52 7.57 -2.61
N ALA A 166 2.29 6.90 -1.47
CA ALA A 166 2.37 5.45 -1.40
C ALA A 166 1.29 4.80 -2.27
N ALA A 167 0.02 5.18 -2.10
CA ALA A 167 -1.07 4.65 -2.91
C ALA A 167 -0.83 4.86 -4.42
N PHE A 168 -0.38 6.04 -4.83
CA PHE A 168 -0.10 6.34 -6.23
C PHE A 168 1.00 5.45 -6.81
N GLY A 169 2.16 5.38 -6.14
CA GLY A 169 3.30 4.60 -6.64
C GLY A 169 3.03 3.10 -6.66
N GLU A 170 2.38 2.59 -5.61
CA GLU A 170 2.05 1.17 -5.51
C GLU A 170 1.00 0.76 -6.54
N GLU A 171 -0.07 1.55 -6.74
CA GLU A 171 -1.07 1.25 -7.76
C GLU A 171 -0.47 1.31 -9.18
N LEU A 172 0.45 2.24 -9.46
CA LEU A 172 1.21 2.24 -10.71
C LEU A 172 1.93 0.92 -10.95
N VAL A 173 2.66 0.42 -9.96
CA VAL A 173 3.41 -0.84 -10.10
C VAL A 173 2.45 -2.03 -10.20
N PHE A 174 1.54 -2.18 -9.25
CA PHE A 174 0.75 -3.40 -9.14
C PHE A 174 -0.40 -3.47 -10.14
N ARG A 175 -1.11 -2.36 -10.40
CA ARG A 175 -2.30 -2.35 -11.28
C ARG A 175 -1.97 -1.99 -12.71
N ALA A 176 -1.09 -1.01 -12.95
CA ALA A 176 -0.73 -0.69 -14.32
C ALA A 176 0.32 -1.65 -14.91
N TRP A 177 1.18 -2.28 -14.08
CA TRP A 177 2.26 -3.13 -14.59
C TRP A 177 2.07 -4.61 -14.29
N VAL A 178 1.97 -5.02 -13.02
CA VAL A 178 2.00 -6.44 -12.62
C VAL A 178 0.71 -7.14 -13.04
N GLN A 179 -0.45 -6.65 -12.61
CA GLN A 179 -1.73 -7.32 -12.80
C GLN A 179 -2.09 -7.55 -14.28
N PRO A 180 -1.94 -6.58 -15.21
CA PRO A 180 -2.26 -6.82 -16.63
C PRO A 180 -1.36 -7.87 -17.28
N ARG A 181 -0.10 -7.94 -16.86
CA ARG A 181 0.86 -8.92 -17.44
C ARG A 181 0.63 -10.31 -16.90
N LEU A 182 0.27 -10.44 -15.63
CA LEU A 182 -0.18 -11.71 -15.08
C LEU A 182 -1.48 -12.16 -15.75
N HIS A 183 -2.44 -11.25 -15.97
CA HIS A 183 -3.65 -11.57 -16.74
C HIS A 183 -3.34 -12.08 -18.15
N ALA A 184 -2.50 -11.36 -18.90
CA ALA A 184 -2.10 -11.75 -20.24
C ALA A 184 -1.45 -13.14 -20.31
N ARG A 185 -0.67 -13.51 -19.26
CA ARG A 185 0.01 -14.80 -19.18
C ARG A 185 -0.88 -15.93 -18.69
N LEU A 186 -1.73 -15.68 -17.69
CA LEU A 186 -2.55 -16.70 -17.02
C LEU A 186 -3.94 -16.83 -17.64
N ARG A 187 -4.40 -15.83 -18.40
CA ARG A 187 -5.71 -15.76 -19.04
C ARG A 187 -6.87 -15.97 -18.04
N ASN A 188 -6.66 -15.56 -16.79
CA ASN A 188 -7.65 -15.65 -15.75
C ASN A 188 -7.58 -14.40 -14.86
N ASP A 189 -8.64 -13.60 -14.87
CA ASP A 189 -8.76 -12.34 -14.12
C ASP A 189 -8.58 -12.56 -12.62
N HIS A 190 -9.26 -13.58 -12.06
CA HIS A 190 -9.24 -13.83 -10.63
C HIS A 190 -7.86 -14.27 -10.14
N ILE A 191 -7.19 -15.16 -10.87
CA ILE A 191 -5.84 -15.59 -10.52
C ILE A 191 -4.87 -14.41 -10.63
N ALA A 192 -4.98 -13.58 -11.67
CA ALA A 192 -4.12 -12.41 -11.82
C ALA A 192 -4.32 -11.40 -10.69
N VAL A 193 -5.56 -11.13 -10.29
CA VAL A 193 -5.88 -10.24 -9.16
C VAL A 193 -5.28 -10.76 -7.87
N TRP A 194 -5.55 -12.02 -7.51
CA TRP A 194 -5.11 -12.56 -6.22
C TRP A 194 -3.62 -12.82 -6.15
N LEU A 195 -2.98 -13.21 -7.26
CA LEU A 195 -1.52 -13.34 -7.30
C LEU A 195 -0.83 -11.96 -7.18
N THR A 196 -1.41 -10.92 -7.82
CA THR A 196 -0.94 -9.53 -7.62
C THR A 196 -1.12 -9.09 -6.17
N ALA A 197 -2.25 -9.40 -5.54
CA ALA A 197 -2.53 -9.08 -4.15
C ALA A 197 -1.57 -9.80 -3.17
N LEU A 198 -1.23 -11.04 -3.46
CA LEU A 198 -0.23 -11.81 -2.73
C LEU A 198 1.15 -11.12 -2.80
N LEU A 199 1.61 -10.76 -4.00
CA LEU A 199 2.87 -10.05 -4.21
C LEU A 199 2.86 -8.68 -3.54
N PHE A 200 1.74 -7.94 -3.65
CA PHE A 200 1.54 -6.66 -2.98
C PHE A 200 1.72 -6.77 -1.47
N SER A 201 1.12 -7.77 -0.84
CA SER A 201 1.27 -7.98 0.60
C SER A 201 2.67 -8.43 0.98
N ALA A 202 3.28 -9.32 0.19
CA ALA A 202 4.57 -9.92 0.48
C ALA A 202 5.73 -8.92 0.50
N ILE A 203 5.72 -7.92 -0.39
CA ILE A 203 6.82 -6.92 -0.46
C ILE A 203 6.93 -6.01 0.76
N HIS A 204 5.94 -5.97 1.61
CA HIS A 204 5.98 -5.14 2.83
C HIS A 204 6.77 -5.77 3.97
N PHE A 205 7.08 -7.06 3.91
CA PHE A 205 7.81 -7.79 4.96
C PHE A 205 7.25 -7.62 6.37
N GLN A 206 5.94 -7.33 6.48
CA GLN A 206 5.18 -7.20 7.71
C GLN A 206 4.14 -8.32 7.76
N PHE A 207 4.38 -9.31 8.60
CA PHE A 207 3.63 -10.56 8.58
C PHE A 207 2.30 -10.46 9.33
N ALA A 208 2.23 -9.68 10.42
CA ALA A 208 0.99 -9.47 11.17
C ALA A 208 -0.13 -8.86 10.33
N GLY A 209 0.22 -8.00 9.37
CA GLY A 209 -0.71 -7.37 8.43
C GLY A 209 -0.89 -8.11 7.09
N PHE A 210 -0.35 -9.33 6.93
CA PHE A 210 -0.27 -9.99 5.61
C PHE A 210 -1.65 -10.27 5.00
N LEU A 211 -2.55 -10.94 5.72
CA LEU A 211 -3.88 -11.29 5.21
C LEU A 211 -4.78 -10.06 4.98
N PRO A 212 -4.87 -9.08 5.91
CA PRO A 212 -5.61 -7.84 5.65
C PRO A 212 -5.10 -7.07 4.45
N ARG A 213 -3.77 -6.97 4.28
CA ARG A 213 -3.14 -6.28 3.15
C ARG A 213 -3.37 -7.02 1.83
N MET A 214 -3.32 -8.36 1.85
CA MET A 214 -3.68 -9.18 0.70
C MET A 214 -5.15 -8.99 0.31
N LEU A 215 -6.09 -8.89 1.29
CA LEU A 215 -7.48 -8.54 1.03
C LEU A 215 -7.59 -7.18 0.34
N LEU A 216 -6.97 -6.13 0.90
CA LEU A 216 -6.93 -4.80 0.30
C LEU A 216 -6.42 -4.87 -1.14
N GLY A 217 -5.29 -5.55 -1.35
CA GLY A 217 -4.73 -5.78 -2.68
C GLY A 217 -5.73 -6.43 -3.64
N GLY A 218 -6.51 -7.41 -3.19
CA GLY A 218 -7.57 -8.03 -3.97
C GLY A 218 -8.69 -7.06 -4.34
N LEU A 219 -9.20 -6.29 -3.35
CA LEU A 219 -10.25 -5.29 -3.57
C LEU A 219 -9.82 -4.23 -4.61
N LEU A 220 -8.63 -3.64 -4.44
CA LEU A 220 -8.06 -2.68 -5.37
C LEU A 220 -7.82 -3.28 -6.76
N GLY A 221 -7.39 -4.55 -6.80
CA GLY A 221 -7.22 -5.29 -8.05
C GLY A 221 -8.53 -5.47 -8.83
N TYR A 222 -9.63 -5.78 -8.14
CA TYR A 222 -10.95 -5.85 -8.76
C TYR A 222 -11.47 -4.48 -9.21
N LEU A 223 -11.25 -3.42 -8.42
CA LEU A 223 -11.61 -2.06 -8.82
C LEU A 223 -10.93 -1.66 -10.13
N TYR A 224 -9.63 -1.95 -10.27
CA TYR A 224 -8.91 -1.72 -11.52
C TYR A 224 -9.40 -2.60 -12.66
N LEU A 225 -9.65 -3.89 -12.39
CA LEU A 225 -10.15 -4.83 -13.40
C LEU A 225 -11.47 -4.36 -14.01
N TRP A 226 -12.38 -3.84 -13.19
CA TRP A 226 -13.72 -3.43 -13.65
C TRP A 226 -13.71 -2.04 -14.28
N SER A 227 -12.99 -1.07 -13.68
CA SER A 227 -12.99 0.32 -14.14
C SER A 227 -12.03 0.59 -15.30
N ARG A 228 -10.97 -0.20 -15.44
CA ARG A 228 -9.84 0.07 -16.35
C ARG A 228 -9.24 1.48 -16.18
N ASN A 229 -9.44 2.07 -15.03
CA ASN A 229 -8.99 3.41 -14.69
C ASN A 229 -8.19 3.36 -13.38
N LEU A 230 -6.95 3.85 -13.42
CA LEU A 230 -6.03 3.74 -12.29
C LEU A 230 -6.39 4.68 -11.14
N TRP A 231 -7.09 5.78 -11.41
CA TRP A 231 -7.54 6.67 -10.34
C TRP A 231 -8.52 6.01 -9.37
N VAL A 232 -9.28 5.01 -9.82
CA VAL A 232 -10.25 4.33 -8.96
C VAL A 232 -9.57 3.58 -7.81
N PRO A 233 -8.62 2.67 -8.07
CA PRO A 233 -7.88 2.04 -6.97
C PRO A 233 -6.96 3.02 -6.23
N ILE A 234 -6.35 4.03 -6.88
CA ILE A 234 -5.53 5.05 -6.19
C ILE A 234 -6.36 5.78 -5.12
N VAL A 235 -7.54 6.29 -5.49
CA VAL A 235 -8.41 7.03 -4.55
C VAL A 235 -8.94 6.12 -3.45
N ALA A 236 -9.30 4.87 -3.77
CA ALA A 236 -9.75 3.90 -2.77
C ALA A 236 -8.62 3.50 -1.81
N HIS A 237 -7.39 3.33 -2.31
CA HIS A 237 -6.21 3.04 -1.50
C HIS A 237 -5.83 4.25 -0.63
N PHE A 238 -5.78 5.45 -1.20
CA PHE A 238 -5.60 6.70 -0.45
C PHE A 238 -6.62 6.82 0.69
N PHE A 239 -7.89 6.55 0.42
CA PHE A 239 -8.95 6.55 1.45
C PHE A 239 -8.65 5.54 2.55
N PHE A 240 -8.25 4.32 2.21
CA PHE A 240 -7.93 3.27 3.19
C PHE A 240 -6.76 3.69 4.11
N ASN A 241 -5.66 4.15 3.54
CA ASN A 241 -4.50 4.59 4.31
C ASN A 241 -4.83 5.81 5.17
N SER A 242 -5.55 6.78 4.57
CA SER A 242 -5.95 8.01 5.26
C SER A 242 -6.87 7.75 6.44
N ALA A 243 -7.82 6.80 6.32
CA ALA A 243 -8.72 6.44 7.42
C ALA A 243 -7.94 5.92 8.64
N GLN A 244 -6.89 5.13 8.42
CA GLN A 244 -6.03 4.63 9.49
C GLN A 244 -5.21 5.76 10.14
N LEU A 245 -4.60 6.65 9.33
CA LEU A 245 -3.82 7.79 9.83
C LEU A 245 -4.69 8.76 10.63
N VAL A 246 -5.91 9.04 10.16
CA VAL A 246 -6.87 9.88 10.87
C VAL A 246 -7.31 9.21 12.17
N ALA A 247 -7.58 7.90 12.14
CA ALA A 247 -7.91 7.15 13.36
C ALA A 247 -6.75 7.20 14.37
N GLN A 248 -5.50 7.00 13.92
CA GLN A 248 -4.33 7.12 14.77
C GLN A 248 -4.19 8.53 15.37
N TYR A 249 -4.39 9.58 14.58
CA TYR A 249 -4.27 10.96 15.05
C TYR A 249 -5.28 11.31 16.15
N PHE A 250 -6.54 10.88 16.02
CA PHE A 250 -7.60 11.22 16.97
C PHE A 250 -7.75 10.23 18.14
N PHE A 251 -7.27 8.99 17.98
CA PHE A 251 -7.50 7.91 18.94
C PHE A 251 -6.22 7.19 19.35
N ALA A 252 -5.03 7.83 19.20
CA ALA A 252 -3.73 7.24 19.51
C ALA A 252 -3.69 6.58 20.89
N GLU A 253 -4.12 7.29 21.96
CA GLU A 253 -4.13 6.78 23.34
C GLU A 253 -4.95 5.48 23.50
N LYS A 254 -6.06 5.36 22.78
CA LYS A 254 -6.90 4.15 22.80
C LYS A 254 -6.27 3.02 21.99
N MET A 255 -5.65 3.36 20.86
CA MET A 255 -5.00 2.39 19.99
C MET A 255 -3.74 1.81 20.65
N ASP A 256 -2.98 2.63 21.36
CA ASP A 256 -1.78 2.18 22.12
C ASP A 256 -2.12 1.26 23.31
N GLN A 257 -3.37 1.29 23.80
CA GLN A 257 -3.86 0.39 24.85
C GLN A 257 -4.29 -0.98 24.31
N ILE A 258 -4.43 -1.12 22.99
CA ILE A 258 -4.79 -2.40 22.39
C ILE A 258 -3.55 -3.28 22.33
N ASP A 259 -3.55 -4.32 23.15
CA ASP A 259 -2.54 -5.37 23.12
C ASP A 259 -2.93 -6.38 22.02
N PRO A 260 -2.15 -6.49 20.92
CA PRO A 260 -2.47 -7.43 19.84
C PRO A 260 -2.59 -8.88 20.29
N GLU A 261 -1.85 -9.26 21.37
CA GLU A 261 -1.88 -10.63 21.91
C GLU A 261 -3.14 -10.92 22.71
N LYS A 262 -3.87 -9.90 23.15
CA LYS A 262 -5.11 -9.99 23.93
C LYS A 262 -6.37 -9.66 23.16
N ILE A 263 -6.30 -9.60 21.83
CA ILE A 263 -7.49 -9.37 21.01
C ILE A 263 -8.37 -10.62 21.06
N ASP A 264 -9.55 -10.49 21.66
CA ASP A 264 -10.56 -11.56 21.69
C ASP A 264 -10.96 -11.99 20.28
N GLN A 265 -11.32 -13.27 20.15
CA GLN A 265 -11.81 -13.78 18.88
C GLN A 265 -13.06 -13.01 18.45
N PRO A 266 -13.01 -12.31 17.31
CA PRO A 266 -14.19 -11.63 16.79
C PRO A 266 -15.27 -12.64 16.44
N HIS A 267 -16.52 -12.28 16.65
CA HIS A 267 -17.63 -13.14 16.25
C HIS A 267 -17.56 -13.41 14.73
N TRP A 268 -17.78 -14.65 14.30
CA TRP A 268 -17.64 -15.08 12.91
C TRP A 268 -18.47 -14.27 11.90
N LEU A 269 -19.57 -13.64 12.34
CA LEU A 269 -20.38 -12.72 11.53
C LEU A 269 -19.61 -11.46 11.11
N VAL A 270 -18.60 -11.04 11.88
CA VAL A 270 -17.73 -9.89 11.53
C VAL A 270 -16.91 -10.21 10.26
N GLY A 271 -16.64 -11.48 9.99
CA GLY A 271 -16.02 -11.91 8.74
C GLY A 271 -17.05 -12.17 7.63
N LEU A 272 -18.12 -12.92 7.94
CA LEU A 272 -19.08 -13.39 6.92
C LEU A 272 -19.92 -12.27 6.32
N LEU A 273 -20.50 -11.39 7.14
CA LEU A 273 -21.40 -10.34 6.64
C LEU A 273 -20.69 -9.37 5.69
N PRO A 274 -19.51 -8.80 6.04
CA PRO A 274 -18.76 -7.97 5.09
C PRO A 274 -18.36 -8.72 3.82
N LEU A 275 -18.00 -10.00 3.91
CA LEU A 275 -17.68 -10.80 2.73
C LEU A 275 -18.89 -10.90 1.77
N LEU A 276 -20.08 -11.18 2.28
CA LEU A 276 -21.30 -11.22 1.46
C LEU A 276 -21.63 -9.86 0.86
N LEU A 277 -21.49 -8.78 1.65
CA LEU A 277 -21.68 -7.40 1.18
C LEU A 277 -20.66 -7.03 0.11
N LEU A 278 -19.40 -7.41 0.25
CA LEU A 278 -18.35 -7.18 -0.75
C LEU A 278 -18.65 -7.92 -2.07
N VAL A 279 -19.13 -9.18 -2.00
CA VAL A 279 -19.52 -9.93 -3.19
C VAL A 279 -20.71 -9.25 -3.90
N TRP A 280 -21.70 -8.80 -3.14
CA TRP A 280 -22.84 -8.07 -3.68
C TRP A 280 -22.42 -6.72 -4.28
N ALA A 281 -21.70 -5.88 -3.52
CA ALA A 281 -21.24 -4.57 -3.96
C ALA A 281 -20.33 -4.68 -5.20
N GLY A 282 -19.44 -5.67 -5.24
CA GLY A 282 -18.58 -5.92 -6.39
C GLY A 282 -19.37 -6.24 -7.66
N ARG A 283 -20.45 -7.01 -7.56
CA ARG A 283 -21.34 -7.26 -8.71
C ARG A 283 -22.02 -5.98 -9.20
N GLU A 284 -22.44 -5.11 -8.27
CA GLU A 284 -23.08 -3.83 -8.63
C GLU A 284 -22.09 -2.82 -9.24
N ILE A 285 -20.87 -2.74 -8.69
CA ILE A 285 -19.81 -1.88 -9.24
C ILE A 285 -19.44 -2.33 -10.65
N LYS A 286 -19.24 -3.65 -10.86
CA LYS A 286 -18.92 -4.20 -12.18
C LYS A 286 -19.95 -3.84 -13.27
N LYS A 287 -21.23 -3.69 -12.90
CA LYS A 287 -22.29 -3.28 -13.84
C LYS A 287 -22.23 -1.78 -14.19
N ARG A 288 -21.62 -0.94 -13.34
CA ARG A 288 -21.64 0.52 -13.43
C ARG A 288 -20.31 1.12 -13.88
N ALA A 289 -19.21 0.38 -13.71
CA ALA A 289 -17.88 0.74 -14.16
C ALA A 289 -17.72 0.52 -15.67
#